data_765d1a516fb4069386440cb8fb158a3c
#
_entry.id   765d1a516fb4069386440cb8fb158a3c
#
_cell.length_a   1.000
_cell.length_b   1.000
_cell.length_c   1.000
_cell.angle_alpha   90.00
_cell.angle_beta   90.00
_cell.angle_gamma   90.00
#
_symmetry.space_group_name_H-M   'P 1'
#
loop_
_entity.id
_entity.type
_entity.pdbx_description
1 polymer ?
#
loop_
_entity_poly.entity_id
_entity_poly.type
_entity_poly.pdbx_seq_one_letter_code
_entity_poly.pdbx_strand_id
1 'polypeptide(L)'
;LGDVYKRQDQGTVYTSSCSSDGVALFNVEYGYYTVAVHYQSASGIIFSGRLESLSLLPEQGEEVMKVQLQLARSKINALVIKEIYYVGCKGELGADYQADQYVTLYNNSDETVYLDGLCLALVDPMPGIVSPWVKYTDMKRIPVADMTWQFPGSGKEYPLLPGAETTIATNAVDHTGGEYQHANSVDLSKVDWGFWHVSLSKQNIVPGVKPLNLLLNLNSTAWMYSFPVVGPTFMIFGFEGISAEEYVNNPLNRENRSQASNKTKFYLMIPKEWVIDCAECVENEAKLANKRVPDELNHEPVYIPEGDYSGKSLIRKSAASTNGRFIYQDTNNAAEDFIVSKPSLKK
;
A
#
# COMPACT_ATOMS: atom_id res chain seq x y z
N LEU A 1 -1.98 -4.61 27.47
CA LEU A 1 -1.63 -3.37 26.76
C LEU A 1 -0.31 -3.61 26.05
N GLY A 2 -0.21 -3.23 24.77
CA GLY A 2 0.78 -3.65 23.80
C GLY A 2 2.24 -3.36 24.11
N ASP A 3 3.08 -3.90 23.27
CA ASP A 3 4.53 -3.75 23.38
C ASP A 3 4.97 -2.37 22.91
N VAL A 4 5.88 -1.76 23.66
CA VAL A 4 6.52 -0.49 23.30
C VAL A 4 7.94 -0.80 22.87
N TYR A 5 8.30 -0.39 21.67
CA TYR A 5 9.62 -0.60 21.11
C TYR A 5 10.43 0.70 21.17
N LYS A 6 11.70 0.57 21.49
CA LYS A 6 12.65 1.67 21.47
C LYS A 6 13.89 1.27 20.67
N ARG A 7 14.30 2.11 19.73
CA ARG A 7 15.47 1.88 18.91
C ARG A 7 16.50 2.98 19.14
N GLN A 8 17.75 2.60 19.36
CA GLN A 8 18.89 3.51 19.44
C GLN A 8 19.56 3.60 18.06
N ASP A 9 20.24 4.69 17.76
CA ASP A 9 20.97 4.92 16.50
C ASP A 9 22.00 3.83 16.15
N GLN A 10 22.40 3.01 17.12
CA GLN A 10 23.29 1.86 16.93
C GLN A 10 22.56 0.52 16.73
N GLY A 11 21.24 0.54 16.54
CA GLY A 11 20.45 -0.66 16.26
C GLY A 11 20.01 -1.47 17.49
N THR A 12 20.29 -1.02 18.71
CA THR A 12 19.80 -1.68 19.94
C THR A 12 18.32 -1.42 20.13
N VAL A 13 17.54 -2.48 20.34
CA VAL A 13 16.08 -2.41 20.56
C VAL A 13 15.79 -2.74 22.02
N TYR A 14 15.07 -1.86 22.70
CA TYR A 14 14.54 -2.07 24.04
C TYR A 14 13.03 -2.23 23.96
N THR A 15 12.47 -3.18 24.70
CA THR A 15 11.03 -3.43 24.77
C THR A 15 10.53 -3.29 26.20
N SER A 16 9.33 -2.76 26.38
CA SER A 16 8.66 -2.68 27.67
C SER A 16 7.16 -2.72 27.47
N SER A 17 6.43 -3.35 28.37
CA SER A 17 4.97 -3.40 28.33
C SER A 17 4.36 -2.22 29.07
N CYS A 18 3.24 -1.70 28.56
CA CYS A 18 2.47 -0.67 29.24
C CYS A 18 1.72 -1.21 30.47
N SER A 19 1.72 -0.44 31.56
CA SER A 19 0.82 -0.63 32.69
C SER A 19 -0.64 -0.35 32.32
N SER A 20 -1.57 -0.61 33.25
CA SER A 20 -2.98 -0.24 33.11
C SER A 20 -3.22 1.26 32.90
N ASP A 21 -2.30 2.08 33.38
CA ASP A 21 -2.36 3.54 33.31
C ASP A 21 -1.73 4.08 32.01
N GLY A 22 -1.30 3.20 31.11
CA GLY A 22 -0.69 3.57 29.84
C GLY A 22 0.78 4.02 29.97
N VAL A 23 1.47 3.65 31.05
CA VAL A 23 2.87 4.00 31.29
C VAL A 23 3.78 2.83 30.98
N ALA A 24 4.80 3.05 30.15
CA ALA A 24 5.91 2.13 29.93
C ALA A 24 7.22 2.73 30.47
N LEU A 25 7.99 1.93 31.19
CA LEU A 25 9.28 2.33 31.74
C LEU A 25 10.41 1.65 30.97
N PHE A 26 11.41 2.45 30.62
CA PHE A 26 12.63 1.97 30.00
C PHE A 26 13.83 2.40 30.84
N ASN A 27 14.71 1.46 31.09
CA ASN A 27 16.03 1.73 31.64
C ASN A 27 17.04 1.62 30.50
N VAL A 28 17.57 2.76 30.08
CA VAL A 28 18.38 2.86 28.85
C VAL A 28 19.52 3.83 29.08
N GLU A 29 20.60 3.69 28.32
CA GLU A 29 21.74 4.59 28.34
C GLU A 29 21.40 5.95 27.71
N TYR A 30 22.26 6.93 27.93
CA TYR A 30 22.14 8.21 27.23
C TYR A 30 22.32 8.01 25.72
N GLY A 31 21.56 8.75 24.92
CA GLY A 31 21.58 8.63 23.47
C GLY A 31 20.36 9.21 22.78
N TYR A 32 20.26 8.97 21.47
CA TYR A 32 19.12 9.36 20.66
C TYR A 32 18.23 8.14 20.42
N TYR A 33 16.92 8.36 20.48
CA TYR A 33 15.96 7.28 20.46
C TYR A 33 14.76 7.58 19.57
N THR A 34 14.22 6.57 18.95
CA THR A 34 12.88 6.53 18.42
C THR A 34 12.00 5.68 19.33
N VAL A 35 10.90 6.23 19.81
CA VAL A 35 9.91 5.49 20.62
C VAL A 35 8.72 5.16 19.75
N ALA A 36 8.36 3.89 19.62
CA ALA A 36 7.17 3.44 18.91
C ALA A 36 6.30 2.58 19.81
N VAL A 37 5.00 2.73 19.67
CA VAL A 37 3.98 1.92 20.35
C VAL A 37 3.10 1.28 19.30
N HIS A 38 2.90 -0.03 19.44
CA HIS A 38 1.92 -0.77 18.67
C HIS A 38 1.10 -1.65 19.61
N TYR A 39 -0.22 -1.54 19.54
CA TYR A 39 -1.13 -2.37 20.31
C TYR A 39 -2.36 -2.72 19.47
N GLN A 40 -2.67 -4.01 19.43
CA GLN A 40 -3.87 -4.54 18.81
C GLN A 40 -4.81 -5.06 19.90
N SER A 41 -6.03 -4.53 19.93
CA SER A 41 -7.08 -5.02 20.84
C SER A 41 -7.69 -6.32 20.31
N ALA A 42 -8.33 -7.09 21.20
CA ALA A 42 -9.10 -8.28 20.83
C ALA A 42 -10.27 -7.98 19.85
N SER A 43 -10.70 -6.72 19.77
CA SER A 43 -11.75 -6.26 18.86
C SER A 43 -11.21 -5.77 17.49
N GLY A 44 -9.93 -6.00 17.20
CA GLY A 44 -9.31 -5.62 15.93
C GLY A 44 -9.05 -4.10 15.80
N ILE A 45 -8.99 -3.37 16.92
CA ILE A 45 -8.59 -1.97 16.92
C ILE A 45 -7.10 -1.91 17.17
N ILE A 46 -6.39 -1.18 16.31
CA ILE A 46 -4.96 -0.92 16.43
C ILE A 46 -4.76 0.47 17.00
N PHE A 47 -3.84 0.58 17.95
CA PHE A 47 -3.32 1.84 18.44
C PHE A 47 -1.84 1.88 18.13
N SER A 48 -1.41 2.88 17.38
CA SER A 48 -0.01 3.07 17.00
C SER A 48 0.41 4.51 17.26
N GLY A 49 1.69 4.69 17.57
CA GLY A 49 2.27 6.00 17.74
C GLY A 49 3.79 5.92 17.67
N ARG A 50 4.42 6.97 17.18
CA ARG A 50 5.86 7.06 17.03
C ARG A 50 6.35 8.46 17.39
N LEU A 51 7.45 8.52 18.08
CA LEU A 51 8.19 9.75 18.36
C LEU A 51 9.64 9.54 17.95
N GLU A 52 10.06 10.31 16.99
CA GLU A 52 11.45 10.29 16.49
C GLU A 52 12.31 11.32 17.22
N SER A 53 13.60 11.09 17.19
CA SER A 53 14.63 12.04 17.66
C SER A 53 14.49 12.43 19.15
N LEU A 54 14.04 11.50 20.00
CA LEU A 54 14.10 11.71 21.44
C LEU A 54 15.55 11.70 21.89
N SER A 55 16.01 12.81 22.48
CA SER A 55 17.37 12.94 22.99
C SER A 55 17.37 12.75 24.51
N LEU A 56 18.15 11.80 25.00
CA LEU A 56 18.46 11.59 26.42
C LEU A 56 19.93 11.95 26.62
N LEU A 57 20.20 13.11 27.23
CA LEU A 57 21.57 13.62 27.45
C LEU A 57 21.82 13.83 28.95
N PRO A 58 23.07 13.64 29.42
CA PRO A 58 23.43 13.77 30.83
C PRO A 58 23.13 15.13 31.44
N GLU A 59 23.09 16.16 30.62
CA GLU A 59 22.92 17.56 31.03
C GLU A 59 21.48 17.92 31.43
N GLN A 60 20.52 17.04 31.21
CA GLN A 60 19.10 17.31 31.50
C GLN A 60 18.71 17.15 32.97
N GLY A 61 19.61 16.68 33.83
CA GLY A 61 19.51 16.72 35.29
C GLY A 61 18.35 15.95 35.95
N GLU A 62 17.53 15.25 35.15
CA GLU A 62 16.43 14.43 35.66
C GLU A 62 16.78 12.95 35.58
N GLU A 63 16.57 12.24 36.71
CA GLU A 63 16.74 10.77 36.73
C GLU A 63 15.68 10.04 35.87
N VAL A 64 14.54 10.67 35.59
CA VAL A 64 13.44 10.09 34.78
C VAL A 64 12.90 11.14 33.83
N MET A 65 13.09 10.92 32.53
CA MET A 65 12.45 11.72 31.47
C MET A 65 11.05 11.19 31.18
N LYS A 66 10.04 12.06 31.24
CA LYS A 66 8.66 11.73 30.88
C LYS A 66 8.36 12.21 29.47
N VAL A 67 7.87 11.32 28.64
CA VAL A 67 7.48 11.61 27.25
C VAL A 67 6.04 11.16 27.07
N GLN A 68 5.21 12.01 26.48
CA GLN A 68 3.85 11.69 26.11
C GLN A 68 3.78 11.37 24.63
N LEU A 69 3.28 10.20 24.30
CA LEU A 69 3.06 9.77 22.93
C LEU A 69 1.56 9.75 22.63
N GLN A 70 1.15 10.47 21.58
CA GLN A 70 -0.22 10.41 21.12
C GLN A 70 -0.39 9.21 20.21
N LEU A 71 -1.38 8.35 20.48
CA LEU A 71 -1.66 7.18 19.70
C LEU A 71 -2.75 7.47 18.66
N ALA A 72 -2.46 7.13 17.41
CA ALA A 72 -3.47 7.03 16.38
C ALA A 72 -4.27 5.74 16.58
N ARG A 73 -5.56 5.81 16.30
CA ARG A 73 -6.47 4.65 16.35
C ARG A 73 -6.85 4.27 14.94
N SER A 74 -6.54 3.03 14.55
CA SER A 74 -7.00 2.43 13.30
C SER A 74 -7.76 1.13 13.58
N LYS A 75 -8.43 0.60 12.56
CA LYS A 75 -9.10 -0.69 12.62
C LYS A 75 -8.40 -1.61 11.63
N ILE A 76 -8.20 -2.88 11.98
CA ILE A 76 -7.71 -3.87 11.01
C ILE A 76 -8.70 -3.92 9.87
N ASN A 77 -8.20 -3.74 8.67
CA ASN A 77 -9.01 -3.85 7.47
C ASN A 77 -9.31 -5.32 7.18
N ALA A 78 -10.56 -5.57 6.77
CA ALA A 78 -10.96 -6.91 6.36
C ALA A 78 -10.20 -7.35 5.09
N LEU A 79 -9.96 -6.43 4.16
CA LEU A 79 -9.22 -6.66 2.93
C LEU A 79 -7.92 -5.86 2.97
N VAL A 80 -6.78 -6.52 2.77
CA VAL A 80 -5.46 -5.89 2.78
C VAL A 80 -4.68 -6.18 1.50
N ILE A 81 -3.80 -5.27 1.13
CA ILE A 81 -2.79 -5.47 0.10
C ILE A 81 -1.72 -6.38 0.70
N LYS A 82 -1.65 -7.62 0.26
CA LYS A 82 -0.69 -8.62 0.74
C LYS A 82 0.66 -8.51 0.06
N GLU A 83 0.67 -8.30 -1.24
CA GLU A 83 1.89 -8.24 -2.04
C GLU A 83 1.80 -7.20 -3.13
N ILE A 84 2.92 -6.50 -3.37
CA ILE A 84 3.08 -5.54 -4.47
C ILE A 84 4.38 -5.84 -5.19
N TYR A 85 4.28 -6.33 -6.42
CA TYR A 85 5.41 -6.50 -7.32
C TYR A 85 5.37 -5.39 -8.38
N TYR A 86 6.12 -4.32 -8.15
CA TYR A 86 6.07 -3.12 -9.00
C TYR A 86 7.39 -2.79 -9.69
N VAL A 87 8.53 -3.25 -9.16
CA VAL A 87 9.84 -2.84 -9.72
C VAL A 87 10.20 -3.53 -11.02
N GLY A 88 9.50 -4.62 -11.39
CA GLY A 88 9.88 -5.41 -12.56
C GLY A 88 11.19 -6.19 -12.36
N CYS A 89 11.76 -6.68 -13.45
CA CYS A 89 13.01 -7.46 -13.41
C CYS A 89 13.95 -7.11 -14.57
N LYS A 90 15.15 -7.70 -14.56
CA LYS A 90 16.03 -7.73 -15.75
C LYS A 90 15.58 -8.89 -16.64
N GLY A 91 15.20 -8.55 -17.85
CA GLY A 91 14.94 -9.51 -18.93
C GLY A 91 16.20 -10.14 -19.48
N GLU A 92 16.06 -10.81 -20.60
CA GLU A 92 17.22 -11.35 -21.32
C GLU A 92 18.19 -10.22 -21.73
N LEU A 93 19.47 -10.55 -21.73
CA LEU A 93 20.56 -9.58 -22.02
C LEU A 93 20.59 -8.36 -21.08
N GLY A 94 19.91 -8.43 -19.92
CA GLY A 94 19.92 -7.37 -18.90
C GLY A 94 19.04 -6.17 -19.21
N ALA A 95 18.15 -6.25 -20.21
CA ALA A 95 17.20 -5.19 -20.53
C ALA A 95 16.18 -5.02 -19.39
N ASP A 96 15.72 -3.78 -19.17
CA ASP A 96 14.68 -3.46 -18.20
C ASP A 96 13.33 -4.02 -18.63
N TYR A 97 12.63 -4.71 -17.72
CA TYR A 97 11.33 -5.31 -17.99
C TYR A 97 10.37 -5.08 -16.84
N GLN A 98 9.18 -4.53 -17.14
CA GLN A 98 8.16 -4.17 -16.13
C GLN A 98 6.74 -4.59 -16.51
N ALA A 99 6.55 -5.38 -17.57
CA ALA A 99 5.21 -5.81 -17.95
C ALA A 99 4.65 -6.92 -17.06
N ASP A 100 5.47 -7.45 -16.15
CA ASP A 100 5.18 -8.57 -15.25
C ASP A 100 4.68 -8.15 -13.86
N GLN A 101 4.20 -6.91 -13.72
CA GLN A 101 3.79 -6.35 -12.43
C GLN A 101 2.41 -6.87 -11.98
N TYR A 102 2.25 -7.03 -10.66
CA TYR A 102 0.98 -7.46 -10.06
C TYR A 102 0.80 -6.95 -8.62
N VAL A 103 -0.43 -7.01 -8.15
CA VAL A 103 -0.81 -6.80 -6.76
C VAL A 103 -1.68 -7.96 -6.28
N THR A 104 -1.46 -8.43 -5.05
CA THR A 104 -2.27 -9.48 -4.43
C THR A 104 -3.02 -8.91 -3.23
N LEU A 105 -4.33 -9.13 -3.19
CA LEU A 105 -5.20 -8.81 -2.08
C LEU A 105 -5.47 -10.05 -1.24
N TYR A 106 -5.71 -9.87 0.05
CA TYR A 106 -5.97 -10.94 0.98
C TYR A 106 -7.11 -10.58 1.95
N ASN A 107 -8.01 -11.54 2.18
CA ASN A 107 -9.04 -11.39 3.20
C ASN A 107 -8.47 -11.71 4.58
N ASN A 108 -8.17 -10.67 5.34
CA ASN A 108 -7.56 -10.72 6.67
C ASN A 108 -8.59 -10.91 7.80
N SER A 109 -9.89 -10.97 7.47
CA SER A 109 -11.00 -11.09 8.42
C SER A 109 -11.52 -12.53 8.57
N ASP A 110 -12.42 -12.72 9.52
CA ASP A 110 -13.12 -14.00 9.76
C ASP A 110 -14.41 -14.14 8.91
N GLU A 111 -14.76 -13.11 8.15
CA GLU A 111 -15.95 -13.07 7.32
C GLU A 111 -15.62 -13.06 5.84
N THR A 112 -16.56 -13.47 4.99
CA THR A 112 -16.41 -13.36 3.54
C THR A 112 -16.45 -11.89 3.14
N VAL A 113 -15.41 -11.44 2.43
CA VAL A 113 -15.36 -10.13 1.77
C VAL A 113 -15.83 -10.31 0.34
N TYR A 114 -16.71 -9.43 -0.14
CA TYR A 114 -17.10 -9.41 -1.54
C TYR A 114 -16.31 -8.32 -2.27
N LEU A 115 -15.70 -8.70 -3.37
CA LEU A 115 -14.89 -7.78 -4.19
C LEU A 115 -15.74 -6.86 -5.06
N ASP A 116 -16.99 -7.24 -5.29
CA ASP A 116 -17.95 -6.54 -6.16
C ASP A 116 -17.98 -5.05 -5.89
N GLY A 117 -17.72 -4.25 -6.91
CA GLY A 117 -17.75 -2.80 -6.84
C GLY A 117 -16.57 -2.13 -6.13
N LEU A 118 -15.69 -2.89 -5.47
CA LEU A 118 -14.47 -2.33 -4.90
C LEU A 118 -13.54 -1.84 -6.00
N CYS A 119 -12.78 -0.79 -5.70
CA CYS A 119 -11.89 -0.15 -6.65
C CYS A 119 -10.43 -0.23 -6.25
N LEU A 120 -9.58 -0.31 -7.26
CA LEU A 120 -8.13 -0.22 -7.17
C LEU A 120 -7.65 1.00 -7.95
N ALA A 121 -6.80 1.80 -7.36
CA ALA A 121 -6.17 2.93 -8.03
C ALA A 121 -4.77 3.20 -7.48
N LEU A 122 -3.98 3.90 -8.27
CA LEU A 122 -2.78 4.57 -7.80
C LEU A 122 -3.13 5.98 -7.34
N VAL A 123 -2.44 6.46 -6.31
CA VAL A 123 -2.55 7.85 -5.85
C VAL A 123 -1.73 8.77 -6.75
N ASP A 124 -2.25 9.96 -7.06
CA ASP A 124 -1.50 10.98 -7.80
C ASP A 124 -0.59 11.82 -6.87
N PRO A 125 0.67 12.06 -7.21
CA PRO A 125 1.40 11.59 -8.40
C PRO A 125 1.73 10.10 -8.33
N MET A 126 1.65 9.41 -9.48
CA MET A 126 1.93 7.97 -9.52
C MET A 126 3.33 7.59 -9.01
N PRO A 127 4.44 8.23 -9.46
CA PRO A 127 5.76 7.96 -8.90
C PRO A 127 5.96 8.64 -7.53
N GLY A 128 6.87 8.11 -6.71
CA GLY A 128 7.25 8.62 -5.41
C GLY A 128 8.01 9.95 -5.44
N ILE A 129 7.44 10.97 -6.04
CA ILE A 129 7.97 12.33 -6.12
C ILE A 129 7.28 13.28 -5.14
N VAL A 130 7.83 14.47 -4.96
CA VAL A 130 7.18 15.53 -4.17
C VAL A 130 5.77 15.79 -4.69
N SER A 131 4.79 15.71 -3.79
CA SER A 131 3.39 15.87 -4.17
C SER A 131 3.08 17.29 -4.64
N PRO A 132 2.43 17.47 -5.80
CA PRO A 132 1.96 18.77 -6.28
C PRO A 132 0.62 19.18 -5.67
N TRP A 133 0.14 18.46 -4.68
CA TRP A 133 -1.10 18.70 -3.94
C TRP A 133 -0.87 19.54 -2.70
N VAL A 134 -1.91 19.82 -1.95
CA VAL A 134 -1.81 20.34 -0.59
C VAL A 134 -0.97 19.39 0.28
N LYS A 135 -0.49 19.88 1.41
CA LYS A 135 0.27 19.05 2.34
C LYS A 135 -0.55 17.79 2.69
N TYR A 136 0.07 16.62 2.63
CA TYR A 136 -0.60 15.34 2.83
C TYR A 136 -1.38 15.26 4.16
N THR A 137 -0.88 15.91 5.22
CA THR A 137 -1.54 15.97 6.53
C THR A 137 -2.90 16.66 6.51
N ASP A 138 -3.16 17.51 5.52
CA ASP A 138 -4.37 18.32 5.42
C ASP A 138 -5.38 17.70 4.43
N MET A 139 -5.03 16.57 3.81
CA MET A 139 -5.88 15.92 2.82
C MET A 139 -7.10 15.24 3.47
N LYS A 140 -8.28 15.65 3.07
CA LYS A 140 -9.56 14.98 3.38
C LYS A 140 -10.00 14.06 2.25
N ARG A 141 -9.54 14.30 1.04
CA ARG A 141 -9.79 13.51 -0.16
C ARG A 141 -8.48 13.17 -0.84
N ILE A 142 -8.36 11.95 -1.31
CA ILE A 142 -7.15 11.40 -1.92
C ILE A 142 -7.26 11.51 -3.44
N PRO A 143 -6.30 12.13 -4.13
CA PRO A 143 -6.31 12.26 -5.58
C PRO A 143 -5.97 10.92 -6.23
N VAL A 144 -6.84 10.45 -7.12
CA VAL A 144 -6.60 9.24 -7.91
C VAL A 144 -5.80 9.59 -9.16
N ALA A 145 -4.82 8.78 -9.49
CA ALA A 145 -4.04 8.89 -10.70
C ALA A 145 -4.88 8.62 -11.96
N ASP A 146 -4.24 8.49 -13.10
CA ASP A 146 -4.89 8.52 -14.41
C ASP A 146 -5.98 7.46 -14.67
N MET A 147 -5.88 6.29 -14.01
CA MET A 147 -6.83 5.20 -14.20
C MET A 147 -7.35 4.66 -12.88
N THR A 148 -8.65 4.40 -12.84
CA THR A 148 -9.33 3.74 -11.73
C THR A 148 -9.95 2.45 -12.24
N TRP A 149 -9.70 1.37 -11.54
CA TRP A 149 -10.17 0.04 -11.86
C TRP A 149 -11.17 -0.45 -10.83
N GLN A 150 -12.21 -1.13 -11.27
CA GLN A 150 -13.28 -1.64 -10.41
C GLN A 150 -13.47 -3.14 -10.63
N PHE A 151 -13.62 -3.89 -9.56
CA PHE A 151 -14.11 -5.26 -9.67
C PHE A 151 -15.53 -5.26 -10.21
N PRO A 152 -15.84 -6.09 -11.21
CA PRO A 152 -17.21 -6.24 -11.69
C PRO A 152 -18.11 -6.84 -10.61
N GLY A 153 -19.41 -6.91 -10.90
CA GLY A 153 -20.39 -7.49 -10.00
C GLY A 153 -21.30 -6.45 -9.36
N SER A 154 -22.40 -6.93 -8.77
CA SER A 154 -23.46 -6.11 -8.20
C SER A 154 -23.69 -6.33 -6.71
N GLY A 155 -22.79 -7.10 -6.04
CA GLY A 155 -22.81 -7.21 -4.60
C GLY A 155 -22.28 -8.50 -3.98
N LYS A 156 -22.48 -9.70 -4.57
CA LYS A 156 -22.08 -11.00 -4.00
C LYS A 156 -21.59 -12.02 -5.03
N GLU A 157 -21.12 -11.56 -6.16
CA GLU A 157 -20.72 -12.44 -7.25
C GLU A 157 -19.27 -12.91 -7.09
N TYR A 158 -18.44 -12.13 -6.40
CA TYR A 158 -17.02 -12.41 -6.23
C TYR A 158 -16.63 -12.46 -4.74
N PRO A 159 -17.02 -13.55 -4.04
CA PRO A 159 -16.66 -13.74 -2.64
C PRO A 159 -15.17 -14.08 -2.51
N LEU A 160 -14.49 -13.42 -1.60
CA LEU A 160 -13.17 -13.76 -1.11
C LEU A 160 -13.32 -14.30 0.31
N LEU A 161 -13.16 -15.61 0.48
CA LEU A 161 -13.33 -16.28 1.77
C LEU A 161 -12.26 -15.85 2.79
N PRO A 162 -12.50 -16.04 4.10
CA PRO A 162 -11.48 -15.81 5.11
C PRO A 162 -10.15 -16.52 4.80
N GLY A 163 -9.06 -15.76 4.77
CA GLY A 163 -7.75 -16.29 4.44
C GLY A 163 -7.50 -16.59 2.96
N ALA A 164 -8.44 -16.30 2.10
CA ALA A 164 -8.23 -16.38 0.65
C ALA A 164 -7.54 -15.12 0.12
N GLU A 165 -6.86 -15.29 -1.00
CA GLU A 165 -6.19 -14.21 -1.73
C GLU A 165 -6.64 -14.15 -3.18
N THR A 166 -6.44 -13.00 -3.81
CA THR A 166 -6.71 -12.80 -5.22
C THR A 166 -5.65 -11.88 -5.82
N THR A 167 -5.19 -12.22 -7.03
CA THR A 167 -4.10 -11.50 -7.70
C THR A 167 -4.57 -10.82 -8.96
N ILE A 168 -4.12 -9.59 -9.15
CA ILE A 168 -4.44 -8.73 -10.29
C ILE A 168 -3.14 -8.35 -11.00
N ALA A 169 -3.00 -8.69 -12.27
CA ALA A 169 -1.81 -8.44 -13.08
C ALA A 169 -2.00 -7.27 -14.04
N THR A 170 -0.93 -6.54 -14.31
CA THR A 170 -0.94 -5.48 -15.35
C THR A 170 -0.99 -6.09 -16.75
N ASN A 171 -0.36 -7.25 -16.96
CA ASN A 171 -0.38 -7.99 -18.22
C ASN A 171 -0.43 -9.50 -17.88
N ALA A 172 -1.62 -10.09 -17.99
CA ALA A 172 -1.93 -11.42 -17.47
C ALA A 172 -1.58 -12.53 -18.47
N VAL A 173 -0.28 -12.75 -18.67
CA VAL A 173 0.32 -13.77 -19.55
C VAL A 173 1.48 -14.48 -18.85
N ASP A 174 2.00 -15.54 -19.44
CA ASP A 174 3.24 -16.14 -18.98
C ASP A 174 4.44 -15.34 -19.51
N HIS A 175 5.10 -14.60 -18.61
CA HIS A 175 6.30 -13.79 -18.93
C HIS A 175 7.58 -14.62 -18.95
N THR A 176 7.56 -15.85 -18.45
CA THR A 176 8.74 -16.73 -18.37
C THR A 176 8.91 -17.60 -19.60
N GLY A 177 7.87 -17.72 -20.41
CA GLY A 177 7.82 -18.59 -21.59
C GLY A 177 7.20 -17.92 -22.82
N GLY A 178 6.94 -18.70 -23.86
CA GLY A 178 6.27 -18.25 -25.08
C GLY A 178 7.00 -17.12 -25.80
N GLU A 179 6.31 -16.04 -26.03
CA GLU A 179 6.84 -14.85 -26.75
C GLU A 179 7.77 -13.99 -25.88
N TYR A 180 7.64 -14.08 -24.56
CA TYR A 180 8.35 -13.17 -23.64
C TYR A 180 9.72 -13.69 -23.20
N GLN A 181 9.81 -14.97 -22.82
CA GLN A 181 11.04 -15.71 -22.47
C GLN A 181 11.95 -15.00 -21.44
N HIS A 182 11.36 -14.29 -20.47
CA HIS A 182 12.12 -13.60 -19.43
C HIS A 182 12.26 -14.50 -18.19
N ALA A 183 13.32 -15.30 -18.11
CA ALA A 183 13.54 -16.29 -17.04
C ALA A 183 13.56 -15.69 -15.62
N ASN A 184 13.85 -14.38 -15.48
CA ASN A 184 13.82 -13.69 -14.19
C ASN A 184 12.44 -13.16 -13.79
N SER A 185 11.46 -13.26 -14.66
CA SER A 185 10.10 -12.80 -14.49
C SER A 185 9.20 -13.84 -13.80
N VAL A 186 7.89 -13.64 -13.86
CA VAL A 186 6.85 -14.47 -13.25
C VAL A 186 5.83 -14.92 -14.30
N ASP A 187 5.18 -16.06 -14.05
CA ASP A 187 4.04 -16.51 -14.84
C ASP A 187 2.74 -15.93 -14.27
N LEU A 188 2.13 -14.98 -14.99
CA LEU A 188 0.87 -14.32 -14.63
C LEU A 188 -0.33 -14.87 -15.42
N SER A 189 -0.17 -15.97 -16.15
CA SER A 189 -1.24 -16.57 -16.95
C SER A 189 -2.35 -17.24 -16.14
N LYS A 190 -2.14 -17.40 -14.81
CA LYS A 190 -3.07 -18.08 -13.92
C LYS A 190 -3.60 -17.22 -12.79
N VAL A 191 -3.38 -15.91 -12.86
CA VAL A 191 -3.94 -14.96 -11.91
C VAL A 191 -5.45 -14.84 -12.08
N ASP A 192 -6.13 -14.31 -11.07
CA ASP A 192 -7.61 -14.20 -11.10
C ASP A 192 -8.08 -13.06 -12.00
N TRP A 193 -7.34 -11.95 -12.01
CA TRP A 193 -7.75 -10.69 -12.62
C TRP A 193 -6.63 -10.03 -13.43
N GLY A 194 -7.04 -9.21 -14.40
CA GLY A 194 -6.13 -8.35 -15.15
C GLY A 194 -6.63 -6.90 -15.19
N PHE A 195 -5.69 -5.95 -15.07
CA PHE A 195 -5.91 -4.55 -15.43
C PHE A 195 -5.97 -4.42 -16.95
N TRP A 196 -7.04 -4.92 -17.54
CA TRP A 196 -7.16 -5.00 -18.99
C TRP A 196 -8.39 -4.26 -19.52
N HIS A 197 -8.19 -3.51 -20.59
CA HIS A 197 -9.26 -2.87 -21.35
C HIS A 197 -8.88 -2.81 -22.82
N VAL A 198 -9.85 -2.87 -23.72
CA VAL A 198 -9.64 -2.88 -25.18
C VAL A 198 -8.85 -1.67 -25.69
N SER A 199 -8.87 -0.54 -25.01
CA SER A 199 -8.08 0.64 -25.36
C SER A 199 -6.58 0.52 -25.06
N LEU A 200 -6.17 -0.47 -24.26
CA LEU A 200 -4.78 -0.69 -23.85
C LEU A 200 -4.13 -1.73 -24.77
N SER A 201 -3.72 -1.30 -25.95
CA SER A 201 -3.31 -2.18 -27.06
C SER A 201 -2.03 -3.02 -26.81
N LYS A 202 -1.28 -2.71 -25.74
CA LYS A 202 -0.06 -3.43 -25.35
C LYS A 202 -0.24 -4.30 -24.10
N GLN A 203 -1.46 -4.46 -23.62
CA GLN A 203 -1.78 -5.36 -22.53
C GLN A 203 -2.58 -6.55 -23.03
N ASN A 204 -2.24 -7.72 -22.54
CA ASN A 204 -2.87 -8.97 -22.90
C ASN A 204 -3.49 -9.63 -21.66
N ILE A 205 -4.49 -10.43 -21.90
CA ILE A 205 -5.15 -11.27 -20.92
C ILE A 205 -5.42 -12.64 -21.55
N VAL A 206 -5.02 -13.71 -20.87
CA VAL A 206 -5.27 -15.06 -21.37
C VAL A 206 -6.68 -15.54 -21.00
N PRO A 207 -7.25 -16.52 -21.74
CA PRO A 207 -8.52 -17.13 -21.39
C PRO A 207 -8.53 -17.65 -19.95
N GLY A 208 -9.57 -17.32 -19.19
CA GLY A 208 -9.74 -17.70 -17.78
C GLY A 208 -9.40 -16.61 -16.79
N VAL A 209 -8.55 -15.66 -17.13
CA VAL A 209 -8.33 -14.45 -16.32
C VAL A 209 -9.45 -13.45 -16.58
N LYS A 210 -10.02 -12.86 -15.53
CA LYS A 210 -11.12 -11.90 -15.62
C LYS A 210 -10.59 -10.47 -15.73
N PRO A 211 -11.12 -9.63 -16.64
CA PRO A 211 -10.77 -8.21 -16.66
C PRO A 211 -11.45 -7.46 -15.52
N LEU A 212 -10.75 -6.48 -14.94
CA LEU A 212 -11.39 -5.42 -14.17
C LEU A 212 -12.09 -4.43 -15.10
N ASN A 213 -13.11 -3.73 -14.60
CA ASN A 213 -13.74 -2.63 -15.29
C ASN A 213 -12.84 -1.38 -15.21
N LEU A 214 -12.52 -0.77 -16.34
CA LEU A 214 -11.87 0.55 -16.38
C LEU A 214 -12.94 1.62 -16.11
N LEU A 215 -13.08 2.03 -14.84
CA LEU A 215 -14.11 2.98 -14.41
C LEU A 215 -13.79 4.42 -14.85
N LEU A 216 -12.52 4.81 -14.82
CA LEU A 216 -12.05 6.12 -15.22
C LEU A 216 -10.72 5.99 -15.94
N ASN A 217 -10.56 6.74 -17.05
CA ASN A 217 -9.28 6.92 -17.72
C ASN A 217 -9.08 8.41 -18.07
N LEU A 218 -8.17 9.08 -17.37
CA LEU A 218 -7.77 10.47 -17.61
C LEU A 218 -6.61 10.59 -18.62
N ASN A 219 -6.08 9.46 -19.11
CA ASN A 219 -5.02 9.39 -20.11
C ASN A 219 -5.51 8.61 -21.34
N SER A 220 -6.28 9.29 -22.20
CA SER A 220 -6.88 8.67 -23.39
C SER A 220 -5.87 8.17 -24.42
N THR A 221 -4.60 8.57 -24.31
CA THR A 221 -3.51 8.14 -25.20
C THR A 221 -2.70 6.98 -24.63
N ALA A 222 -3.03 6.51 -23.42
CA ALA A 222 -2.36 5.37 -22.83
C ALA A 222 -2.59 4.11 -23.67
N TRP A 223 -1.53 3.41 -23.96
CA TRP A 223 -1.53 2.12 -24.68
C TRP A 223 -1.21 0.94 -23.75
N MET A 224 -0.84 1.22 -22.51
CA MET A 224 -0.67 0.23 -21.42
C MET A 224 -0.96 0.88 -20.07
N TYR A 225 -1.26 0.05 -19.07
CA TYR A 225 -1.28 0.40 -17.66
C TYR A 225 -0.13 -0.33 -16.97
N SER A 226 0.69 0.39 -16.21
CA SER A 226 1.79 -0.16 -15.44
C SER A 226 1.97 0.63 -14.15
N PHE A 227 2.61 0.01 -13.18
CA PHE A 227 2.99 0.67 -11.94
C PHE A 227 4.32 1.41 -12.15
N PRO A 228 4.50 2.61 -11.59
CA PRO A 228 5.80 3.27 -11.64
C PRO A 228 6.83 2.46 -10.85
N VAL A 229 7.92 2.08 -11.48
CA VAL A 229 9.01 1.31 -10.83
C VAL A 229 9.68 2.09 -9.70
N VAL A 230 9.57 3.42 -9.72
CA VAL A 230 10.10 4.35 -8.70
C VAL A 230 9.13 4.62 -7.54
N GLY A 231 8.29 3.66 -7.18
CA GLY A 231 7.44 3.68 -5.99
C GLY A 231 6.02 4.19 -6.23
N PRO A 232 5.04 3.30 -6.48
CA PRO A 232 3.62 3.61 -6.50
C PRO A 232 3.04 3.81 -5.10
N THR A 233 1.90 4.47 -4.98
CA THR A 233 0.99 4.34 -3.83
C THR A 233 -0.27 3.66 -4.30
N PHE A 234 -0.52 2.46 -3.78
CA PHE A 234 -1.75 1.71 -4.04
C PHE A 234 -2.83 2.06 -3.04
N MET A 235 -4.06 2.11 -3.53
CA MET A 235 -5.24 2.36 -2.72
C MET A 235 -6.37 1.43 -3.13
N ILE A 236 -6.98 0.76 -2.15
CA ILE A 236 -8.24 0.03 -2.29
C ILE A 236 -9.33 0.88 -1.64
N PHE A 237 -10.45 1.06 -2.31
CA PHE A 237 -11.57 1.82 -1.77
C PHE A 237 -12.90 1.33 -2.32
N GLY A 238 -14.01 1.73 -1.64
CA GLY A 238 -15.37 1.48 -2.09
C GLY A 238 -16.18 2.76 -2.09
N PHE A 239 -17.22 2.83 -2.93
CA PHE A 239 -18.17 3.94 -2.92
C PHE A 239 -19.26 3.68 -1.87
N GLU A 240 -19.52 4.65 -1.00
CA GLU A 240 -20.55 4.54 0.05
C GLU A 240 -21.74 5.45 -0.25
N GLY A 241 -22.93 4.86 -0.32
CA GLY A 241 -24.19 5.60 -0.48
C GLY A 241 -24.42 6.22 -1.86
N ILE A 242 -23.52 5.97 -2.83
CA ILE A 242 -23.59 6.48 -4.20
C ILE A 242 -23.03 5.44 -5.17
N SER A 243 -23.53 5.37 -6.39
CA SER A 243 -22.94 4.50 -7.40
C SER A 243 -21.59 5.04 -7.90
N ALA A 244 -20.70 4.13 -8.28
CA ALA A 244 -19.40 4.49 -8.86
C ALA A 244 -19.54 5.40 -10.08
N GLU A 245 -20.47 5.08 -10.98
CA GLU A 245 -20.73 5.86 -12.19
C GLU A 245 -21.21 7.28 -11.86
N GLU A 246 -22.15 7.44 -10.94
CA GLU A 246 -22.65 8.75 -10.52
C GLU A 246 -21.54 9.59 -9.88
N TYR A 247 -20.73 8.99 -9.01
CA TYR A 247 -19.63 9.69 -8.36
C TYR A 247 -18.57 10.17 -9.34
N VAL A 248 -18.11 9.28 -10.22
CA VAL A 248 -17.04 9.55 -11.19
C VAL A 248 -17.48 10.59 -12.24
N ASN A 249 -18.76 10.59 -12.62
CA ASN A 249 -19.28 11.53 -13.61
C ASN A 249 -19.61 12.91 -13.03
N ASN A 250 -19.64 13.06 -11.71
CA ASN A 250 -19.87 14.36 -11.08
C ASN A 250 -18.59 15.22 -11.07
N PRO A 251 -18.55 16.36 -11.78
CA PRO A 251 -17.38 17.22 -11.85
C PRO A 251 -16.98 17.82 -10.49
N LEU A 252 -17.88 17.90 -9.51
CA LEU A 252 -17.57 18.37 -8.15
C LEU A 252 -16.67 17.41 -7.36
N ASN A 253 -16.55 16.17 -7.82
CA ASN A 253 -15.67 15.18 -7.24
C ASN A 253 -14.27 15.19 -7.87
N ARG A 254 -13.95 16.20 -8.64
CA ARG A 254 -12.65 16.34 -9.32
C ARG A 254 -11.98 17.65 -8.95
N GLU A 255 -10.67 17.60 -8.76
CA GLU A 255 -9.83 18.78 -8.47
C GLU A 255 -8.60 18.81 -9.36
N ASN A 256 -8.08 20.00 -9.57
CA ASN A 256 -6.79 20.22 -10.18
C ASN A 256 -5.69 20.21 -9.09
N ARG A 257 -4.49 19.79 -9.43
CA ARG A 257 -3.33 19.88 -8.52
C ARG A 257 -3.16 21.32 -8.02
N SER A 258 -3.00 21.50 -6.72
CA SER A 258 -2.92 22.83 -6.10
C SER A 258 -1.73 23.67 -6.61
N GLN A 259 -0.61 23.02 -6.93
CA GLN A 259 0.62 23.64 -7.43
C GLN A 259 0.85 23.42 -8.94
N ALA A 260 -0.19 23.01 -9.68
CA ALA A 260 -0.02 22.77 -11.11
C ALA A 260 0.11 24.07 -11.91
N SER A 261 1.06 24.10 -12.84
CA SER A 261 1.12 25.10 -13.91
C SER A 261 -0.02 24.93 -14.91
N ASN A 262 -0.38 23.69 -15.23
CA ASN A 262 -1.52 23.34 -16.08
C ASN A 262 -2.79 23.19 -15.23
N LYS A 263 -3.79 24.01 -15.48
CA LYS A 263 -5.08 24.03 -14.78
C LYS A 263 -6.19 23.29 -15.51
N THR A 264 -5.87 22.49 -16.53
CA THR A 264 -6.87 21.82 -17.37
C THR A 264 -7.12 20.35 -16.99
N LYS A 265 -6.18 19.69 -16.31
CA LYS A 265 -6.32 18.30 -15.87
C LYS A 265 -6.92 18.22 -14.48
N PHE A 266 -8.07 17.57 -14.35
CA PHE A 266 -8.80 17.37 -13.10
C PHE A 266 -8.77 15.88 -12.74
N TYR A 267 -8.37 15.60 -11.50
CA TYR A 267 -8.23 14.27 -10.95
C TYR A 267 -9.44 13.91 -10.07
N LEU A 268 -9.85 12.66 -10.08
CA LEU A 268 -10.90 12.18 -9.20
C LEU A 268 -10.38 12.21 -7.74
N MET A 269 -11.20 12.73 -6.85
CA MET A 269 -10.88 12.87 -5.43
C MET A 269 -11.73 11.90 -4.62
N ILE A 270 -11.11 10.98 -3.91
CA ILE A 270 -11.78 9.96 -3.07
C ILE A 270 -11.73 10.40 -1.61
N PRO A 271 -12.88 10.46 -0.89
CA PRO A 271 -12.90 10.67 0.56
C PRO A 271 -11.98 9.66 1.25
N LYS A 272 -11.12 10.13 2.15
CA LYS A 272 -10.15 9.25 2.82
C LYS A 272 -10.81 8.14 3.65
N GLU A 273 -11.99 8.40 4.18
CA GLU A 273 -12.82 7.45 4.93
C GLU A 273 -13.36 6.28 4.09
N TRP A 274 -13.35 6.39 2.76
CA TRP A 274 -13.73 5.30 1.84
C TRP A 274 -12.56 4.38 1.50
N VAL A 275 -11.36 4.75 1.91
CA VAL A 275 -10.16 3.93 1.70
C VAL A 275 -10.17 2.75 2.66
N ILE A 276 -10.05 1.55 2.11
CA ILE A 276 -10.04 0.29 2.84
C ILE A 276 -8.61 -0.06 3.26
N ASP A 277 -7.66 0.01 2.32
CA ASP A 277 -6.24 -0.18 2.59
C ASP A 277 -5.40 0.67 1.63
N CYS A 278 -4.23 1.07 2.10
CA CYS A 278 -3.30 1.91 1.35
C CYS A 278 -1.86 1.51 1.65
N ALA A 279 -1.05 1.34 0.61
CA ALA A 279 0.37 1.06 0.74
C ALA A 279 1.17 2.06 -0.09
N GLU A 280 1.98 2.86 0.57
CA GLU A 280 2.80 3.89 -0.06
C GLU A 280 4.23 3.40 -0.26
N CYS A 281 4.69 3.39 -1.52
CA CYS A 281 6.06 3.03 -1.88
C CYS A 281 6.80 4.26 -2.41
N VAL A 282 8.10 4.32 -2.16
CA VAL A 282 9.01 5.32 -2.70
C VAL A 282 10.22 4.64 -3.35
N GLU A 283 10.99 5.38 -4.10
CA GLU A 283 12.14 4.87 -4.86
C GLU A 283 13.28 4.35 -3.95
N ASN A 284 13.61 5.13 -2.92
CA ASN A 284 14.72 4.84 -2.02
C ASN A 284 14.59 5.64 -0.71
N GLU A 285 15.50 5.42 0.22
CA GLU A 285 15.53 6.07 1.54
C GLU A 285 15.50 7.61 1.46
N ALA A 286 16.21 8.21 0.52
CA ALA A 286 16.25 9.68 0.36
C ALA A 286 14.90 10.27 -0.07
N LYS A 287 13.94 9.44 -0.46
CA LYS A 287 12.58 9.82 -0.90
C LYS A 287 11.50 9.56 0.14
N LEU A 288 11.81 9.09 1.34
CA LEU A 288 10.83 8.82 2.40
C LEU A 288 9.96 10.03 2.75
N ALA A 289 10.49 11.24 2.60
CA ALA A 289 9.73 12.47 2.80
C ALA A 289 8.70 12.79 1.69
N ASN A 290 8.72 12.07 0.57
CA ASN A 290 7.79 12.29 -0.55
C ASN A 290 6.44 11.59 -0.32
N LYS A 291 5.80 11.89 0.80
CA LYS A 291 4.47 11.35 1.14
C LYS A 291 3.36 11.94 0.30
N ARG A 292 2.38 11.09 -0.03
CA ARG A 292 1.23 11.43 -0.88
C ARG A 292 -0.12 11.23 -0.19
N VAL A 293 -0.13 10.54 0.95
CA VAL A 293 -1.34 10.24 1.73
C VAL A 293 -1.17 10.62 3.20
N PRO A 294 -2.27 10.93 3.92
CA PRO A 294 -2.25 11.20 5.36
C PRO A 294 -1.71 10.01 6.18
N ASP A 295 -1.17 10.32 7.36
CA ASP A 295 -0.59 9.31 8.26
C ASP A 295 -1.62 8.28 8.73
N GLU A 296 -2.91 8.62 8.77
CA GLU A 296 -3.97 7.68 9.11
C GLU A 296 -4.12 6.55 8.07
N LEU A 297 -3.74 6.81 6.81
CA LEU A 297 -3.77 5.82 5.73
C LEU A 297 -2.43 5.10 5.55
N ASN A 298 -1.33 5.83 5.71
CA ASN A 298 0.02 5.25 5.68
C ASN A 298 1.02 6.17 6.39
N HIS A 299 1.56 5.72 7.52
CA HIS A 299 2.44 6.55 8.36
C HIS A 299 3.82 6.74 7.74
N GLU A 300 4.48 5.68 7.29
CA GLU A 300 5.81 5.71 6.70
C GLU A 300 5.85 4.90 5.41
N PRO A 301 6.33 5.48 4.29
CA PRO A 301 6.48 4.76 3.04
C PRO A 301 7.52 3.64 3.13
N VAL A 302 7.39 2.64 2.27
CA VAL A 302 8.35 1.55 2.11
C VAL A 302 9.10 1.67 0.78
N TYR A 303 10.31 1.13 0.68
CA TYR A 303 11.07 1.04 -0.56
C TYR A 303 11.78 -0.31 -0.68
N ILE A 304 12.23 -0.62 -1.90
CA ILE A 304 13.05 -1.80 -2.20
C ILE A 304 14.50 -1.36 -2.34
N PRO A 305 15.39 -1.70 -1.38
CA PRO A 305 16.79 -1.23 -1.40
C PRO A 305 17.58 -1.63 -2.64
N GLU A 306 17.23 -2.77 -3.25
CA GLU A 306 17.89 -3.26 -4.47
C GLU A 306 17.51 -2.44 -5.72
N GLY A 307 16.52 -1.53 -5.60
CA GLY A 307 16.11 -0.59 -6.64
C GLY A 307 15.24 -1.20 -7.73
N ASP A 308 15.09 -0.40 -8.79
CA ASP A 308 14.27 -0.72 -9.95
C ASP A 308 14.80 -1.94 -10.70
N TYR A 309 13.89 -2.72 -11.26
CA TYR A 309 14.17 -3.94 -12.04
C TYR A 309 14.97 -5.00 -11.29
N SER A 310 14.93 -4.97 -9.97
CA SER A 310 15.61 -5.95 -9.10
C SER A 310 14.95 -7.32 -9.05
N GLY A 311 13.73 -7.45 -9.55
CA GLY A 311 12.95 -8.68 -9.45
C GLY A 311 12.52 -8.98 -8.02
N LYS A 312 12.41 -7.96 -7.17
CA LYS A 312 11.95 -8.05 -5.78
C LYS A 312 10.51 -7.62 -5.65
N SER A 313 9.87 -8.06 -4.59
CA SER A 313 8.48 -7.75 -4.23
C SER A 313 8.42 -7.26 -2.80
N LEU A 314 7.40 -6.48 -2.49
CA LEU A 314 7.00 -6.15 -1.12
C LEU A 314 5.91 -7.12 -0.69
N ILE A 315 6.17 -7.89 0.37
CA ILE A 315 5.22 -8.86 0.93
C ILE A 315 4.87 -8.44 2.35
N ARG A 316 3.57 -8.37 2.67
CA ARG A 316 3.09 -8.00 3.99
C ARG A 316 3.46 -9.07 5.02
N LYS A 317 3.96 -8.67 6.19
CA LYS A 317 4.38 -9.55 7.28
C LYS A 317 3.17 -10.29 7.87
N SER A 318 3.34 -11.56 8.16
CA SER A 318 2.39 -12.30 8.98
C SER A 318 2.59 -11.95 10.45
N ALA A 319 1.54 -11.45 11.11
CA ALA A 319 1.58 -11.14 12.54
C ALA A 319 1.24 -12.36 13.40
N ALA A 320 0.37 -13.24 12.90
CA ALA A 320 -0.10 -14.43 13.63
C ALA A 320 -0.59 -15.51 12.66
N SER A 321 -0.85 -16.70 13.21
CA SER A 321 -1.57 -17.77 12.54
C SER A 321 -2.70 -18.27 13.44
N THR A 322 -3.92 -18.28 12.93
CA THR A 322 -5.10 -18.73 13.65
C THR A 322 -5.89 -19.69 12.79
N ASN A 323 -6.17 -20.91 13.32
CA ASN A 323 -6.94 -21.94 12.61
C ASN A 323 -6.38 -22.30 11.21
N GLY A 324 -5.03 -22.30 11.06
CA GLY A 324 -4.37 -22.59 9.77
C GLY A 324 -4.37 -21.44 8.77
N ARG A 325 -4.85 -20.26 9.17
CA ARG A 325 -4.89 -19.03 8.38
C ARG A 325 -3.86 -18.03 8.92
N PHE A 326 -3.18 -17.34 8.02
CA PHE A 326 -2.33 -16.20 8.40
C PHE A 326 -3.18 -14.97 8.69
N ILE A 327 -2.77 -14.19 9.68
CA ILE A 327 -3.23 -12.84 9.93
C ILE A 327 -2.08 -11.92 9.59
N TYR A 328 -2.26 -11.09 8.58
CA TYR A 328 -1.23 -10.14 8.16
C TYR A 328 -1.25 -8.89 9.02
N GLN A 329 -0.06 -8.37 9.29
CA GLN A 329 0.11 -7.12 10.02
C GLN A 329 -0.47 -5.96 9.20
N ASP A 330 -1.25 -5.11 9.85
CA ASP A 330 -1.88 -3.94 9.25
C ASP A 330 -1.89 -2.79 10.26
N THR A 331 -0.82 -1.99 10.21
CA THR A 331 -0.59 -0.90 11.15
C THR A 331 -0.80 0.46 10.51
N ASN A 332 -1.23 0.51 9.25
CA ASN A 332 -1.19 1.70 8.41
C ASN A 332 0.22 2.30 8.33
N ASN A 333 1.23 1.46 8.31
CA ASN A 333 2.64 1.84 8.17
C ASN A 333 3.35 0.85 7.24
N ALA A 334 3.50 1.21 5.97
CA ALA A 334 4.06 0.31 4.98
C ALA A 334 5.50 -0.12 5.31
N ALA A 335 6.30 0.73 5.94
CA ALA A 335 7.66 0.38 6.36
C ALA A 335 7.67 -0.69 7.46
N GLU A 336 6.65 -0.72 8.32
CA GLU A 336 6.51 -1.75 9.35
C GLU A 336 5.79 -2.99 8.85
N ASP A 337 4.83 -2.84 7.94
CA ASP A 337 3.95 -3.91 7.49
C ASP A 337 4.57 -4.79 6.41
N PHE A 338 5.49 -4.27 5.60
CA PHE A 338 6.06 -5.01 4.48
C PHE A 338 7.52 -5.41 4.69
N ILE A 339 7.91 -6.49 4.03
CA ILE A 339 9.31 -6.92 3.86
C ILE A 339 9.61 -7.07 2.37
N VAL A 340 10.88 -6.84 2.03
CA VAL A 340 11.38 -7.13 0.68
C VAL A 340 11.63 -8.63 0.54
N SER A 341 11.12 -9.22 -0.53
CA SER A 341 11.24 -10.65 -0.81
C SER A 341 11.34 -10.93 -2.31
N LYS A 342 11.47 -12.19 -2.68
CA LYS A 342 11.18 -12.63 -4.05
C LYS A 342 9.67 -12.59 -4.27
N PRO A 343 9.20 -12.30 -5.49
CA PRO A 343 7.78 -12.41 -5.82
C PRO A 343 7.24 -13.81 -5.47
N SER A 344 6.07 -13.89 -4.82
CA SER A 344 5.47 -15.14 -4.39
C SER A 344 5.11 -16.06 -5.57
N LEU A 345 4.84 -15.48 -6.75
CA LEU A 345 4.54 -16.19 -7.99
C LEU A 345 5.79 -16.64 -8.76
N LYS A 346 6.99 -16.26 -8.31
CA LYS A 346 8.25 -16.70 -8.93
C LYS A 346 8.56 -18.14 -8.50
N LYS A 347 8.59 -19.04 -9.46
CA LYS A 347 8.95 -20.45 -9.28
C LYS A 347 10.43 -20.64 -8.93
#